data_1a629cbdc0af133cc1deedf7938d57d3
#
_entry.id   1a629cbdc0af133cc1deedf7938d57d3
#
_cell.length_a   1.000
_cell.length_b   1.000
_cell.length_c   1.000
_cell.angle_alpha   90.00
_cell.angle_beta   90.00
_cell.angle_gamma   90.00
#
_symmetry.space_group_name_H-M   'P 1'
#
loop_
_entity.id
_entity.type
_entity.pdbx_description
1 polymer ?
#
loop_
_entity_poly.entity_id
_entity_poly.type
_entity_poly.pdbx_seq_one_letter_code
_entity_poly.pdbx_strand_id
1 'polypeptide(L)'
;MLALYHLFSGMPTGELLGIDDLIASAEVPARPDHVKRVVLVGNKISPGNPAAKEDGTVVKTLWGELAWQLGGKAAFDKVRQDDERATNPGDTLRELMNEYGPCLILIDEWVAYARQLHDDSDLPAGSFETHFSFAQTLTESARAANSCLLV
;
A
#
# COMPACT_ATOMS: atom_id res chain seq x y z
N MET A 1 4.04 10.79 -8.29
CA MET A 1 4.36 9.67 -7.37
C MET A 1 5.85 9.49 -7.12
N LEU A 2 6.75 9.43 -8.11
CA LEU A 2 8.20 9.28 -7.90
C LEU A 2 8.79 10.35 -6.99
N ALA A 3 8.44 11.61 -7.17
CA ALA A 3 8.91 12.70 -6.31
C ALA A 3 8.55 12.49 -4.83
N LEU A 4 7.31 12.09 -4.54
CA LEU A 4 6.88 11.76 -3.17
C LEU A 4 7.64 10.55 -2.62
N TYR A 5 7.81 9.49 -3.41
CA TYR A 5 8.57 8.32 -3.01
C TYR A 5 10.00 8.68 -2.59
N HIS A 6 10.69 9.50 -3.39
CA HIS A 6 12.05 9.95 -3.09
C HIS A 6 12.10 10.96 -1.96
N LEU A 7 11.13 11.87 -1.89
CA LEU A 7 11.03 12.84 -0.78
C LEU A 7 11.00 12.16 0.59
N PHE A 8 10.29 11.02 0.70
CA PHE A 8 10.19 10.24 1.93
C PHE A 8 11.21 9.09 2.02
N SER A 9 12.18 9.01 1.11
CA SER A 9 13.25 7.98 1.14
C SER A 9 14.44 8.33 2.03
N GLY A 10 14.46 9.55 2.58
CA GLY A 10 15.66 10.09 3.23
C GLY A 10 16.71 10.64 2.24
N MET A 11 16.40 10.64 0.93
CA MET A 11 17.28 11.24 -0.09
C MET A 11 17.49 12.73 0.19
N PRO A 12 18.72 13.26 0.08
CA PRO A 12 18.96 14.69 0.20
C PRO A 12 18.10 15.48 -0.77
N THR A 13 17.49 16.57 -0.32
CA THR A 13 16.59 17.40 -1.16
C THR A 13 17.28 17.94 -2.40
N GLY A 14 18.56 18.29 -2.33
CA GLY A 14 19.35 18.77 -3.47
C GLY A 14 19.54 17.73 -4.59
N GLU A 15 19.21 16.46 -4.38
CA GLU A 15 19.17 15.42 -5.42
C GLU A 15 17.79 15.31 -6.10
N LEU A 16 16.77 15.99 -5.58
CA LEU A 16 15.41 16.01 -6.11
C LEU A 16 15.24 17.16 -7.09
N LEU A 17 15.80 17.03 -8.29
CA LEU A 17 15.80 18.09 -9.29
C LEU A 17 14.39 18.63 -9.61
N GLY A 18 14.25 19.95 -9.55
CA GLY A 18 13.03 20.65 -9.96
C GLY A 18 11.93 20.73 -8.90
N ILE A 19 12.17 20.32 -7.66
CA ILE A 19 11.22 20.46 -6.55
C ILE A 19 11.76 21.26 -5.37
N ASP A 20 13.00 21.76 -5.42
CA ASP A 20 13.62 22.51 -4.34
C ASP A 20 12.81 23.75 -3.95
N ASP A 21 12.36 24.53 -4.94
CA ASP A 21 11.55 25.72 -4.72
C ASP A 21 10.17 25.37 -4.12
N LEU A 22 9.60 24.25 -4.53
CA LEU A 22 8.31 23.78 -3.98
C LEU A 22 8.46 23.35 -2.52
N ILE A 23 9.53 22.64 -2.19
CA ILE A 23 9.82 22.23 -0.81
C ILE A 23 10.06 23.45 0.07
N ALA A 24 10.85 24.40 -0.41
CA ALA A 24 11.15 25.65 0.32
C ALA A 24 9.89 26.50 0.53
N SER A 25 9.02 26.61 -0.49
CA SER A 25 7.80 27.41 -0.42
C SER A 25 6.68 26.77 0.41
N ALA A 26 6.69 25.45 0.53
CA ALA A 26 5.65 24.71 1.25
C ALA A 26 5.84 24.70 2.77
N GLU A 27 6.91 25.33 3.31
CA GLU A 27 7.25 25.29 4.74
C GLU A 27 7.13 23.86 5.31
N VAL A 28 7.56 22.86 4.52
CA VAL A 28 7.43 21.45 4.90
C VAL A 28 8.15 21.25 6.24
N PRO A 29 7.43 20.87 7.31
CA PRO A 29 8.07 20.58 8.57
C PRO A 29 9.14 19.49 8.38
N ALA A 30 10.11 19.46 9.28
CA ALA A 30 11.16 18.43 9.22
C ALA A 30 10.55 17.07 8.88
N ARG A 31 11.04 16.47 7.81
CA ARG A 31 10.50 15.18 7.32
C ARG A 31 10.60 14.15 8.46
N PRO A 32 9.53 13.39 8.70
CA PRO A 32 9.60 12.32 9.68
C PRO A 32 10.72 11.34 9.28
N ASP A 33 11.59 11.01 10.24
CA ASP A 33 12.56 9.94 10.03
C ASP A 33 11.83 8.60 9.89
N HIS A 34 12.35 7.74 9.03
CA HIS A 34 11.90 6.37 8.88
C HIS A 34 10.46 6.17 8.37
N VAL A 35 10.01 6.98 7.41
CA VAL A 35 8.72 6.77 6.76
C VAL A 35 8.73 5.45 5.99
N LYS A 36 7.82 4.55 6.32
CA LYS A 36 7.57 3.33 5.55
C LYS A 36 6.91 3.69 4.22
N ARG A 37 7.35 3.05 3.14
CA ARG A 37 6.82 3.32 1.80
C ARG A 37 6.26 2.05 1.21
N VAL A 38 4.99 2.11 0.84
CA VAL A 38 4.27 1.05 0.13
C VAL A 38 4.03 1.53 -1.30
N VAL A 39 4.34 0.70 -2.28
CA VAL A 39 4.07 1.00 -3.69
C VAL A 39 3.33 -0.18 -4.30
N LEU A 40 2.08 0.05 -4.66
CA LEU A 40 1.24 -0.91 -5.37
C LEU A 40 1.06 -0.43 -6.81
N VAL A 41 1.54 -1.21 -7.76
CA VAL A 41 1.45 -0.90 -9.19
C VAL A 41 0.58 -1.95 -9.88
N GLY A 42 -0.64 -1.58 -10.24
CA GLY A 42 -1.68 -2.50 -10.68
C GLY A 42 -1.37 -3.29 -11.95
N ASN A 43 -0.48 -2.79 -12.81
CA ASN A 43 -0.01 -3.54 -13.98
C ASN A 43 1.20 -4.45 -13.70
N LYS A 44 1.71 -4.47 -12.44
CA LYS A 44 2.81 -5.34 -11.97
C LYS A 44 2.33 -6.42 -11.01
N ILE A 45 1.13 -6.28 -10.49
CA ILE A 45 0.51 -7.25 -9.58
C ILE A 45 -0.58 -7.98 -10.37
N SER A 46 -0.58 -9.31 -10.31
CA SER A 46 -1.58 -10.12 -11.02
C SER A 46 -2.57 -10.73 -10.01
N PRO A 47 -3.88 -10.49 -10.19
CA PRO A 47 -4.88 -11.11 -9.32
C PRO A 47 -4.97 -12.63 -9.47
N GLY A 48 -4.51 -13.17 -10.60
CA GLY A 48 -4.49 -14.61 -10.89
C GLY A 48 -3.22 -15.33 -10.44
N ASN A 49 -2.13 -14.60 -10.13
CA ASN A 49 -0.84 -15.20 -9.81
C ASN A 49 -0.31 -14.69 -8.46
N PRO A 50 -0.45 -15.47 -7.39
CA PRO A 50 0.10 -15.12 -6.09
C PRO A 50 1.61 -14.87 -6.12
N ALA A 51 2.09 -13.92 -5.33
CA ALA A 51 3.50 -13.57 -5.24
C ALA A 51 4.17 -14.32 -4.09
N ALA A 52 5.21 -15.09 -4.40
CA ALA A 52 6.05 -15.71 -3.37
C ALA A 52 7.12 -14.73 -2.90
N LYS A 53 7.28 -14.59 -1.59
CA LYS A 53 8.30 -13.79 -0.93
C LYS A 53 9.54 -14.63 -0.63
N GLU A 54 10.65 -13.98 -0.30
CA GLU A 54 11.94 -14.66 -0.06
C GLU A 54 11.91 -15.71 1.06
N ASP A 55 11.04 -15.49 2.07
CA ASP A 55 10.85 -16.44 3.19
C ASP A 55 9.83 -17.56 2.90
N GLY A 56 9.32 -17.64 1.66
CA GLY A 56 8.31 -18.60 1.25
C GLY A 56 6.86 -18.17 1.54
N THR A 57 6.63 -17.00 2.13
CA THR A 57 5.26 -16.46 2.29
C THR A 57 4.64 -16.21 0.93
N VAL A 58 3.39 -16.67 0.75
CA VAL A 58 2.63 -16.45 -0.49
C VAL A 58 1.58 -15.38 -0.24
N VAL A 59 1.62 -14.33 -1.03
CA VAL A 59 0.71 -13.19 -0.98
C VAL A 59 -0.21 -13.21 -2.20
N LYS A 60 -1.51 -13.11 -1.99
CA LYS A 60 -2.53 -13.24 -3.04
C LYS A 60 -3.21 -11.92 -3.39
N THR A 61 -3.30 -11.01 -2.44
CA THR A 61 -4.16 -9.83 -2.51
C THR A 61 -3.37 -8.52 -2.43
N LEU A 62 -4.01 -7.41 -2.79
CA LEU A 62 -3.41 -6.07 -2.63
C LEU A 62 -3.20 -5.71 -1.15
N TRP A 63 -4.08 -6.12 -0.24
CA TRP A 63 -3.91 -5.87 1.20
C TRP A 63 -2.81 -6.73 1.81
N GLY A 64 -2.65 -7.96 1.33
CA GLY A 64 -1.52 -8.80 1.72
C GLY A 64 -0.19 -8.18 1.28
N GLU A 65 -0.12 -7.67 0.04
CA GLU A 65 1.06 -6.97 -0.49
C GLU A 65 1.35 -5.68 0.28
N LEU A 66 0.31 -4.89 0.58
CA LEU A 66 0.41 -3.69 1.39
C LEU A 66 1.00 -4.00 2.77
N ALA A 67 0.45 -4.98 3.47
CA ALA A 67 0.93 -5.39 4.79
C ALA A 67 2.38 -5.90 4.72
N TRP A 68 2.72 -6.69 3.71
CA TRP A 68 4.09 -7.16 3.51
C TRP A 68 5.09 -6.02 3.33
N GLN A 69 4.76 -5.02 2.51
CA GLN A 69 5.64 -3.86 2.30
C GLN A 69 5.75 -2.96 3.54
N LEU A 70 4.71 -2.87 4.38
CA LEU A 70 4.75 -2.12 5.63
C LEU A 70 5.68 -2.73 6.68
N GLY A 71 5.56 -4.03 6.95
CA GLY A 71 6.23 -4.66 8.08
C GLY A 71 6.64 -6.12 7.87
N GLY A 72 6.77 -6.56 6.60
CA GLY A 72 7.19 -7.92 6.27
C GLY A 72 6.21 -8.96 6.79
N LYS A 73 6.77 -10.13 7.15
CA LYS A 73 5.97 -11.26 7.63
C LYS A 73 5.10 -10.93 8.84
N ALA A 74 5.60 -10.14 9.78
CA ALA A 74 4.86 -9.82 11.00
C ALA A 74 3.59 -9.01 10.73
N ALA A 75 3.66 -8.04 9.81
CA ALA A 75 2.49 -7.29 9.38
C ALA A 75 1.55 -8.12 8.50
N PHE A 76 2.10 -8.93 7.60
CA PHE A 76 1.32 -9.85 6.77
C PHE A 76 0.53 -10.87 7.61
N ASP A 77 1.12 -11.40 8.68
CA ASP A 77 0.46 -12.38 9.55
C ASP A 77 -0.84 -11.84 10.17
N LYS A 78 -1.01 -10.52 10.30
CA LYS A 78 -2.23 -9.89 10.79
C LYS A 78 -3.39 -9.94 9.79
N VAL A 79 -3.10 -9.94 8.51
CA VAL A 79 -4.09 -10.01 7.41
C VAL A 79 -4.06 -11.36 6.68
N ARG A 80 -3.27 -12.32 7.17
CA ARG A 80 -3.08 -13.63 6.51
C ARG A 80 -4.39 -14.33 6.19
N GLN A 81 -5.32 -14.38 7.14
CA GLN A 81 -6.59 -15.08 6.94
C GLN A 81 -7.45 -14.40 5.88
N ASP A 82 -7.41 -13.07 5.84
CA ASP A 82 -8.12 -12.28 4.84
C ASP A 82 -7.46 -12.40 3.46
N ASP A 83 -6.13 -12.46 3.42
CA ASP A 83 -5.38 -12.73 2.18
C ASP A 83 -5.69 -14.14 1.64
N GLU A 84 -5.68 -15.17 2.51
CA GLU A 84 -5.96 -16.56 2.13
C GLU A 84 -7.38 -16.76 1.60
N ARG A 85 -8.36 -16.03 2.17
CA ARG A 85 -9.78 -16.11 1.82
C ARG A 85 -10.22 -15.07 0.81
N ALA A 86 -9.32 -14.16 0.44
CA ALA A 86 -9.61 -12.99 -0.39
C ALA A 86 -10.78 -12.15 0.17
N THR A 87 -10.78 -11.90 1.48
CA THR A 87 -11.76 -11.07 2.19
C THR A 87 -11.16 -9.73 2.59
N ASN A 88 -11.99 -8.69 2.65
CA ASN A 88 -11.54 -7.36 3.07
C ASN A 88 -11.10 -7.38 4.54
N PRO A 89 -9.86 -6.96 4.89
CA PRO A 89 -9.35 -7.01 6.26
C PRO A 89 -9.96 -5.98 7.23
N GLY A 90 -10.81 -5.10 6.75
CA GLY A 90 -11.52 -4.15 7.60
C GLY A 90 -10.59 -3.24 8.42
N ASP A 91 -10.88 -3.09 9.70
CA ASP A 91 -10.17 -2.18 10.61
C ASP A 91 -8.68 -2.54 10.84
N THR A 92 -8.30 -3.77 10.53
CA THR A 92 -6.89 -4.21 10.60
C THR A 92 -5.96 -3.34 9.74
N LEU A 93 -6.47 -2.77 8.64
CA LEU A 93 -5.68 -1.82 7.83
C LEU A 93 -5.28 -0.59 8.62
N ARG A 94 -6.19 -0.01 9.37
CA ARG A 94 -5.92 1.16 10.23
C ARG A 94 -4.93 0.79 11.35
N GLU A 95 -5.07 -0.38 11.94
CA GLU A 95 -4.13 -0.86 12.96
C GLU A 95 -2.72 -1.02 12.40
N LEU A 96 -2.58 -1.59 11.19
CA LEU A 96 -1.30 -1.69 10.50
C LEU A 96 -0.67 -0.32 10.23
N MET A 97 -1.46 0.65 9.72
CA MET A 97 -0.97 1.99 9.45
C MET A 97 -0.50 2.70 10.73
N ASN A 98 -1.19 2.50 11.86
CA ASN A 98 -0.81 3.08 13.14
C ASN A 98 0.43 2.40 13.74
N GLU A 99 0.56 1.08 13.61
CA GLU A 99 1.67 0.32 14.20
C GLU A 99 2.98 0.50 13.42
N TYR A 100 2.88 0.51 12.09
CA TYR A 100 4.06 0.60 11.20
C TYR A 100 4.28 2.02 10.64
N GLY A 101 3.42 2.99 11.01
CA GLY A 101 3.60 4.39 10.60
C GLY A 101 4.79 5.10 11.28
N PRO A 102 5.16 6.27 10.78
CA PRO A 102 4.52 6.96 9.66
C PRO A 102 4.71 6.24 8.33
N CYS A 103 3.69 6.30 7.45
CA CYS A 103 3.75 5.60 6.18
C CYS A 103 3.21 6.43 5.00
N LEU A 104 3.81 6.16 3.84
CA LEU A 104 3.37 6.65 2.54
C LEU A 104 2.89 5.46 1.71
N ILE A 105 1.66 5.46 1.27
CA ILE A 105 1.08 4.43 0.42
C ILE A 105 0.81 5.05 -0.96
N LEU A 106 1.47 4.54 -1.97
CA LEU A 106 1.33 4.97 -3.36
C LEU A 106 0.67 3.85 -4.16
N ILE A 107 -0.43 4.17 -4.84
CA ILE A 107 -1.14 3.21 -5.68
C ILE A 107 -1.21 3.78 -7.10
N ASP A 108 -0.62 3.06 -8.03
CA ASP A 108 -0.61 3.41 -9.45
C ASP A 108 -1.30 2.32 -10.27
N GLU A 109 -1.89 2.70 -11.38
CA GLU A 109 -2.54 1.79 -12.32
C GLU A 109 -3.62 0.88 -11.68
N TRP A 110 -4.33 1.39 -10.67
CA TRP A 110 -5.41 0.63 -10.02
C TRP A 110 -6.45 0.12 -11.01
N VAL A 111 -6.85 0.96 -11.97
CA VAL A 111 -7.84 0.57 -13.00
C VAL A 111 -7.34 -0.59 -13.86
N ALA A 112 -6.02 -0.64 -14.16
CA ALA A 112 -5.43 -1.74 -14.90
C ALA A 112 -5.50 -3.06 -14.11
N TYR A 113 -5.34 -3.01 -12.79
CA TYR A 113 -5.54 -4.16 -11.92
C TYR A 113 -7.02 -4.56 -11.84
N ALA A 114 -7.92 -3.60 -11.59
CA ALA A 114 -9.34 -3.85 -11.42
C ALA A 114 -10.00 -4.49 -12.66
N ARG A 115 -9.54 -4.13 -13.86
CA ARG A 115 -10.01 -4.74 -15.11
C ARG A 115 -9.68 -6.21 -15.29
N GLN A 116 -8.76 -6.76 -14.50
CA GLN A 116 -8.40 -8.17 -14.53
C GLN A 116 -9.23 -9.00 -13.53
N LEU A 117 -9.97 -8.35 -12.64
CA LEU A 117 -10.84 -9.01 -11.66
C LEU A 117 -12.16 -9.44 -12.34
N HIS A 118 -12.69 -10.55 -11.85
CA HIS A 118 -14.00 -11.07 -12.24
C HIS A 118 -15.05 -10.76 -11.18
N ASP A 119 -16.32 -10.85 -11.55
CA ASP A 119 -17.43 -10.71 -10.59
C ASP A 119 -17.49 -11.92 -9.66
N ASP A 120 -17.12 -13.10 -10.17
CA ASP A 120 -16.98 -14.32 -9.39
C ASP A 120 -15.62 -14.35 -8.65
N SER A 121 -15.59 -14.99 -7.48
CA SER A 121 -14.35 -15.15 -6.69
C SER A 121 -13.54 -16.37 -7.14
N ASP A 122 -13.29 -16.48 -8.45
CA ASP A 122 -12.54 -17.60 -9.08
C ASP A 122 -11.02 -17.35 -9.12
N LEU A 123 -10.59 -16.10 -8.87
CA LEU A 123 -9.19 -15.71 -8.82
C LEU A 123 -8.62 -15.79 -7.40
N PRO A 124 -7.32 -16.11 -7.23
CA PRO A 124 -6.67 -16.12 -5.91
C PRO A 124 -6.81 -14.81 -5.12
N ALA A 125 -6.86 -13.68 -5.80
CA ALA A 125 -7.04 -12.37 -5.19
C ALA A 125 -8.51 -12.05 -4.84
N GLY A 126 -9.48 -12.86 -5.28
CA GLY A 126 -10.91 -12.64 -5.08
C GLY A 126 -11.59 -11.87 -6.20
N SER A 127 -12.79 -11.36 -5.92
CA SER A 127 -13.65 -10.70 -6.89
C SER A 127 -13.42 -9.18 -6.98
N PHE A 128 -13.95 -8.59 -8.05
CA PHE A 128 -14.01 -7.13 -8.20
C PHE A 128 -14.66 -6.44 -6.99
N GLU A 129 -15.79 -6.98 -6.50
CA GLU A 129 -16.54 -6.39 -5.39
C GLU A 129 -15.71 -6.37 -4.09
N THR A 130 -14.93 -7.43 -3.82
CA THR A 130 -14.04 -7.47 -2.67
C THR A 130 -12.96 -6.37 -2.74
N HIS A 131 -12.39 -6.16 -3.91
CA HIS A 131 -11.38 -5.11 -4.11
C HIS A 131 -11.96 -3.71 -4.10
N PHE A 132 -13.21 -3.54 -4.53
CA PHE A 132 -13.92 -2.26 -4.39
C PHE A 132 -14.17 -1.92 -2.92
N SER A 133 -14.64 -2.89 -2.15
CA SER A 133 -14.81 -2.75 -0.69
C SER A 133 -13.47 -2.48 0.02
N PHE A 134 -12.38 -3.14 -0.41
CA PHE A 134 -11.03 -2.85 0.08
C PHE A 134 -10.61 -1.41 -0.22
N ALA A 135 -10.86 -0.88 -1.42
CA ALA A 135 -10.53 0.51 -1.77
C ALA A 135 -11.21 1.52 -0.84
N GLN A 136 -12.48 1.29 -0.53
CA GLN A 136 -13.21 2.11 0.43
C GLN A 136 -12.58 2.01 1.82
N THR A 137 -12.39 0.80 2.34
CA THR A 137 -11.79 0.57 3.65
C THR A 137 -10.39 1.18 3.76
N LEU A 138 -9.57 1.08 2.69
CA LEU A 138 -8.24 1.67 2.64
C LEU A 138 -8.27 3.19 2.78
N THR A 139 -9.15 3.86 2.05
CA THR A 139 -9.27 5.32 2.12
C THR A 139 -9.78 5.80 3.48
N GLU A 140 -10.75 5.12 4.05
CA GLU A 140 -11.27 5.40 5.40
C GLU A 140 -10.19 5.15 6.47
N SER A 141 -9.46 4.05 6.37
CA SER A 141 -8.36 3.70 7.28
C SER A 141 -7.21 4.70 7.22
N ALA A 142 -6.79 5.11 6.02
CA ALA A 142 -5.73 6.11 5.84
C ALA A 142 -6.14 7.47 6.43
N ARG A 143 -7.41 7.87 6.25
CA ARG A 143 -7.94 9.10 6.85
C ARG A 143 -7.99 9.04 8.39
N ALA A 144 -8.28 7.88 8.94
CA ALA A 144 -8.41 7.68 10.39
C ALA A 144 -7.08 7.35 11.08
N ALA A 145 -6.04 6.98 10.33
CA ALA A 145 -4.72 6.71 10.85
C ALA A 145 -3.98 7.99 11.28
N ASN A 146 -3.14 7.88 12.31
CA ASN A 146 -2.45 9.04 12.87
C ASN A 146 -1.35 9.60 11.97
N SER A 147 -0.73 8.79 11.12
CA SER A 147 0.45 9.17 10.32
C SER A 147 0.51 8.36 9.02
N CYS A 148 -0.50 8.51 8.17
CA CYS A 148 -0.56 7.86 6.86
C CYS A 148 -0.89 8.88 5.77
N LEU A 149 -0.12 8.84 4.67
CA LEU A 149 -0.43 9.53 3.43
C LEU A 149 -0.72 8.49 2.35
N LEU A 150 -1.93 8.53 1.79
CA LEU A 150 -2.37 7.70 0.67
C LEU A 150 -2.49 8.56 -0.59
N VAL A 151 -1.90 8.11 -1.69
CA VAL A 151 -1.89 8.78 -3.00
C VAL A 151 -2.19 7.78 -4.12
#